data_759f9a102d12869e0d406894bf299da0
#
_entry.id   759f9a102d12869e0d406894bf299da0
#
_cell.length_a   1.000
_cell.length_b   1.000
_cell.length_c   1.000
_cell.angle_alpha   90.00
_cell.angle_beta   90.00
_cell.angle_gamma   90.00
#
_symmetry.space_group_name_H-M   'P 1'
#
loop_
_entity.id
_entity.type
_entity.pdbx_description
1 polymer ?
#
loop_
_entity_poly.entity_id
_entity_poly.type
_entity_poly.pdbx_seq_one_letter_code
_entity_poly.pdbx_strand_id
1 'polypeptide(L)'
;MEEILKTPMRTQDVFLELPARLFYLPAIGHFAKAIFSKHPYLSRCRDHWLYSLELLLYEACSNVIKHAYKDQEVGKLRIRLWFEPTSVVIEVIDFGRGFDPSSIPEPDLKDPPEGGMGLYLIKKLSDRFSYFYSHEEEGNVLHAEVVIPDRECMGG
;
A
#
# COMPACT_ATOMS: atom_id res chain seq x y z
N MET A 1 -30.23 -13.79 -5.63
CA MET A 1 -30.13 -14.09 -4.19
C MET A 1 -28.94 -14.98 -3.88
N GLU A 2 -28.84 -16.12 -4.49
CA GLU A 2 -27.66 -16.98 -4.31
C GLU A 2 -26.35 -16.34 -4.76
N GLU A 3 -26.38 -15.50 -5.79
CA GLU A 3 -25.19 -14.78 -6.25
C GLU A 3 -24.73 -13.70 -5.27
N ILE A 4 -25.66 -13.06 -4.56
CA ILE A 4 -25.32 -12.05 -3.55
C ILE A 4 -24.74 -12.72 -2.31
N LEU A 5 -25.24 -13.91 -1.98
CA LEU A 5 -24.73 -14.72 -0.87
C LEU A 5 -23.42 -15.41 -1.23
N LYS A 6 -23.16 -15.56 -2.53
CA LYS A 6 -21.94 -16.14 -3.10
C LYS A 6 -20.96 -15.07 -3.58
N THR A 7 -21.27 -13.77 -3.40
CA THR A 7 -20.22 -12.79 -3.52
C THR A 7 -19.28 -13.12 -2.38
N PRO A 8 -18.17 -13.81 -2.65
CA PRO A 8 -17.25 -14.14 -1.58
C PRO A 8 -16.84 -12.84 -0.93
N MET A 9 -16.62 -12.85 0.35
CA MET A 9 -15.76 -11.86 0.95
C MET A 9 -14.63 -11.72 -0.06
N ARG A 10 -14.56 -10.58 -0.68
CA ARG A 10 -13.74 -10.37 -1.85
C ARG A 10 -12.32 -10.78 -1.56
N THR A 11 -11.92 -11.90 -2.12
CA THR A 11 -10.54 -12.34 -2.02
C THR A 11 -9.67 -11.31 -2.74
N GLN A 12 -8.56 -10.96 -2.13
CA GLN A 12 -7.60 -10.09 -2.76
C GLN A 12 -7.13 -10.68 -4.10
N ASP A 13 -6.84 -9.80 -5.06
CA ASP A 13 -6.28 -10.23 -6.34
C ASP A 13 -4.82 -10.66 -6.20
N VAL A 14 -4.11 -10.05 -5.23
CA VAL A 14 -2.72 -10.38 -4.93
C VAL A 14 -2.57 -10.53 -3.42
N PHE A 15 -1.89 -11.58 -3.02
CA PHE A 15 -1.49 -11.84 -1.65
C PHE A 15 -0.01 -12.20 -1.64
N LEU A 16 0.77 -11.46 -0.84
CA LEU A 16 2.20 -11.69 -0.71
C LEU A 16 2.59 -11.54 0.76
N GLU A 17 3.39 -12.47 1.25
CA GLU A 17 3.90 -12.42 2.61
C GLU A 17 5.42 -12.56 2.60
N LEU A 18 6.10 -11.67 3.31
CA LEU A 18 7.56 -11.57 3.35
C LEU A 18 8.03 -11.28 4.78
N PRO A 19 9.28 -11.63 5.11
CA PRO A 19 9.88 -11.09 6.33
C PRO A 19 9.94 -9.55 6.25
N ALA A 20 9.64 -8.89 7.36
CA ALA A 20 9.62 -7.43 7.44
C ALA A 20 11.04 -6.88 7.59
N ARG A 21 11.84 -6.99 6.54
CA ARG A 21 13.23 -6.55 6.49
C ARG A 21 13.47 -5.58 5.34
N LEU A 22 14.27 -4.57 5.58
CA LEU A 22 14.66 -3.58 4.56
C LEU A 22 15.29 -4.24 3.32
N PHE A 23 15.94 -5.38 3.51
CA PHE A 23 16.54 -6.16 2.42
C PHE A 23 15.55 -6.49 1.30
N TYR A 24 14.26 -6.66 1.61
CA TYR A 24 13.24 -7.04 0.63
C TYR A 24 12.60 -5.86 -0.08
N LEU A 25 12.87 -4.61 0.33
CA LEU A 25 12.25 -3.45 -0.31
C LEU A 25 12.52 -3.34 -1.81
N PRO A 26 13.75 -3.57 -2.30
CA PRO A 26 13.98 -3.54 -3.76
C PRO A 26 13.13 -4.56 -4.51
N ALA A 27 12.98 -5.78 -3.97
CA ALA A 27 12.13 -6.81 -4.58
C ALA A 27 10.66 -6.40 -4.59
N ILE A 28 10.18 -5.77 -3.51
CA ILE A 28 8.82 -5.24 -3.44
C ILE A 28 8.62 -4.16 -4.51
N GLY A 29 9.60 -3.28 -4.70
CA GLY A 29 9.55 -2.26 -5.74
C GLY A 29 9.45 -2.86 -7.15
N HIS A 30 10.25 -3.87 -7.46
CA HIS A 30 10.18 -4.58 -8.74
C HIS A 30 8.85 -5.28 -8.95
N PHE A 31 8.35 -5.94 -7.90
CA PHE A 31 7.04 -6.59 -7.92
C PHE A 31 5.94 -5.57 -8.21
N ALA A 32 5.94 -4.44 -7.51
CA ALA A 32 4.95 -3.38 -7.69
C ALA A 32 4.93 -2.88 -9.13
N LYS A 33 6.11 -2.60 -9.69
CA LYS A 33 6.23 -2.16 -11.08
C LYS A 33 5.64 -3.18 -12.06
N ALA A 34 5.98 -4.46 -11.88
CA ALA A 34 5.50 -5.51 -12.76
C ALA A 34 3.98 -5.64 -12.69
N ILE A 35 3.41 -5.66 -11.49
CA ILE A 35 1.97 -5.84 -11.29
C ILE A 35 1.18 -4.64 -11.81
N PHE A 36 1.54 -3.43 -11.39
CA PHE A 36 0.77 -2.24 -11.76
C PHE A 36 0.84 -1.95 -13.26
N SER A 37 1.99 -2.17 -13.89
CA SER A 37 2.14 -1.91 -15.34
C SER A 37 1.46 -2.97 -16.21
N LYS A 38 1.17 -4.15 -15.69
CA LYS A 38 0.61 -5.26 -16.46
C LYS A 38 -0.85 -5.56 -16.19
N HIS A 39 -1.41 -5.03 -15.11
CA HIS A 39 -2.80 -5.34 -14.77
C HIS A 39 -3.77 -4.78 -15.82
N PRO A 40 -4.77 -5.56 -16.27
CA PRO A 40 -5.69 -5.14 -17.33
C PRO A 40 -6.42 -3.82 -17.06
N TYR A 41 -6.80 -3.55 -15.82
CA TYR A 41 -7.48 -2.28 -15.49
C TYR A 41 -6.54 -1.06 -15.53
N LEU A 42 -5.24 -1.29 -15.49
CA LEU A 42 -4.23 -0.22 -15.41
C LEU A 42 -3.40 -0.09 -16.66
N SER A 43 -3.58 -0.99 -17.65
CA SER A 43 -2.74 -1.05 -18.85
C SER A 43 -2.80 0.22 -19.70
N ARG A 44 -3.84 1.02 -19.55
CA ARG A 44 -4.02 2.28 -20.27
C ARG A 44 -3.61 3.51 -19.47
N CYS A 45 -3.16 3.31 -18.23
CA CYS A 45 -2.73 4.39 -17.38
C CYS A 45 -1.35 4.90 -17.78
N ARG A 46 -1.13 6.20 -17.59
CA ARG A 46 0.15 6.82 -17.90
C ARG A 46 1.22 6.37 -16.92
N ASP A 47 2.46 6.27 -17.41
CA ASP A 47 3.59 5.76 -16.63
C ASP A 47 3.81 6.53 -15.33
N HIS A 48 3.68 7.86 -15.34
CA HIS A 48 3.88 8.66 -14.14
C HIS A 48 2.82 8.38 -13.06
N TRP A 49 1.59 8.09 -13.47
CA TRP A 49 0.53 7.73 -12.54
C TRP A 49 0.74 6.32 -11.98
N LEU A 50 1.14 5.37 -12.86
CA LEU A 50 1.50 4.01 -12.42
C LEU A 50 2.66 4.03 -11.43
N TYR A 51 3.63 4.90 -11.67
CA TYR A 51 4.74 5.10 -10.73
C TYR A 51 4.27 5.56 -9.36
N SER A 52 3.21 6.37 -9.30
CA SER A 52 2.62 6.79 -8.03
C SER A 52 2.12 5.60 -7.20
N LEU A 53 1.51 4.59 -7.86
CA LEU A 53 1.08 3.35 -7.18
C LEU A 53 2.28 2.54 -6.68
N GLU A 54 3.32 2.44 -7.50
CA GLU A 54 4.55 1.75 -7.12
C GLU A 54 5.17 2.40 -5.88
N LEU A 55 5.27 3.72 -5.91
CA LEU A 55 5.82 4.51 -4.82
C LEU A 55 4.99 4.35 -3.54
N LEU A 56 3.66 4.38 -3.67
CA LEU A 56 2.76 4.21 -2.54
C LEU A 56 2.99 2.87 -1.85
N LEU A 57 3.01 1.78 -2.62
CA LEU A 57 3.24 0.45 -2.06
C LEU A 57 4.63 0.34 -1.42
N TYR A 58 5.65 0.86 -2.08
CA TYR A 58 7.02 0.86 -1.55
C TYR A 58 7.09 1.61 -0.22
N GLU A 59 6.55 2.82 -0.18
CA GLU A 59 6.57 3.66 1.02
C GLU A 59 5.74 3.05 2.17
N ALA A 60 4.60 2.42 1.84
CA ALA A 60 3.79 1.74 2.84
C ALA A 60 4.57 0.59 3.48
N CYS A 61 5.24 -0.23 2.68
CA CYS A 61 6.07 -1.33 3.19
C CYS A 61 7.26 -0.81 3.98
N SER A 62 7.93 0.22 3.48
CA SER A 62 9.06 0.85 4.18
C SER A 62 8.66 1.38 5.55
N ASN A 63 7.51 2.06 5.62
CA ASN A 63 6.98 2.60 6.87
C ASN A 63 6.71 1.51 7.90
N VAL A 64 6.04 0.45 7.48
CA VAL A 64 5.74 -0.68 8.35
C VAL A 64 7.04 -1.35 8.85
N ILE A 65 7.99 -1.58 7.96
CA ILE A 65 9.25 -2.20 8.34
C ILE A 65 10.03 -1.34 9.35
N LYS A 66 10.04 -0.02 9.15
CA LYS A 66 10.81 0.90 10.00
C LYS A 66 10.14 1.17 11.35
N HIS A 67 8.81 1.17 11.41
CA HIS A 67 8.09 1.67 12.57
C HIS A 67 7.29 0.61 13.34
N ALA A 68 6.74 -0.41 12.67
CA ALA A 68 5.87 -1.37 13.31
C ALA A 68 6.60 -2.37 14.20
N TYR A 69 7.84 -2.68 13.89
CA TYR A 69 8.65 -3.67 14.61
C TYR A 69 9.80 -3.05 15.40
N LYS A 70 9.69 -1.78 15.72
CA LYS A 70 10.70 -1.07 16.50
C LYS A 70 10.90 -1.76 17.86
N ASP A 71 12.16 -2.08 18.19
CA ASP A 71 12.56 -2.75 19.42
C ASP A 71 11.98 -4.18 19.57
N GLN A 72 11.52 -4.79 18.48
CA GLN A 72 11.02 -6.15 18.45
C GLN A 72 11.85 -7.03 17.51
N GLU A 73 11.71 -8.35 17.66
CA GLU A 73 12.24 -9.27 16.66
C GLU A 73 11.56 -9.02 15.32
N VAL A 74 12.29 -9.30 14.24
CA VAL A 74 11.76 -9.10 12.89
C VAL A 74 10.56 -10.00 12.66
N GLY A 75 9.43 -9.40 12.39
CA GLY A 75 8.21 -10.10 12.06
C GLY A 75 8.02 -10.24 10.55
N LYS A 76 6.81 -10.48 10.17
CA LYS A 76 6.42 -10.61 8.76
C LYS A 76 5.58 -9.43 8.31
N LEU A 77 5.56 -9.24 7.02
CA LEU A 77 4.81 -8.22 6.32
C LEU A 77 3.89 -8.92 5.33
N ARG A 78 2.64 -8.52 5.31
CA ARG A 78 1.66 -9.08 4.39
C ARG A 78 1.15 -7.96 3.49
N ILE A 79 1.16 -8.20 2.19
CA ILE A 79 0.65 -7.26 1.18
C ILE A 79 -0.59 -7.88 0.57
N ARG A 80 -1.66 -7.10 0.48
CA ARG A 80 -2.88 -7.48 -0.23
C ARG A 80 -3.26 -6.36 -1.19
N LEU A 81 -3.60 -6.73 -2.41
CA LEU A 81 -4.04 -5.79 -3.44
C LEU A 81 -5.39 -6.22 -3.99
N TRP A 82 -6.25 -5.24 -4.22
CA TRP A 82 -7.50 -5.42 -4.95
C TRP A 82 -7.52 -4.45 -6.12
N PHE A 83 -7.85 -4.98 -7.28
CA PHE A 83 -7.99 -4.17 -8.49
C PHE A 83 -9.46 -4.12 -8.87
N GLU A 84 -9.98 -2.91 -8.94
CA GLU A 84 -11.36 -2.64 -9.32
C GLU A 84 -11.38 -1.81 -10.59
N PRO A 85 -12.51 -1.78 -11.32
CA PRO A 85 -12.58 -0.95 -12.52
C PRO A 85 -12.29 0.52 -12.28
N THR A 86 -12.57 1.03 -11.07
CA THR A 86 -12.45 2.45 -10.74
C THR A 86 -11.48 2.76 -9.63
N SER A 87 -10.87 1.74 -9.01
CA SER A 87 -9.95 1.98 -7.89
C SER A 87 -8.97 0.83 -7.69
N VAL A 88 -7.89 1.13 -7.00
CA VAL A 88 -6.92 0.15 -6.51
C VAL A 88 -6.89 0.26 -4.99
N VAL A 89 -6.97 -0.86 -4.30
CA VAL A 89 -6.84 -0.93 -2.85
C VAL A 89 -5.54 -1.63 -2.52
N ILE A 90 -4.74 -0.99 -1.68
CA ILE A 90 -3.45 -1.49 -1.22
C ILE A 90 -3.53 -1.63 0.29
N GLU A 91 -3.25 -2.83 0.80
CA GLU A 91 -3.12 -3.06 2.23
C GLU A 91 -1.76 -3.64 2.56
N VAL A 92 -1.16 -3.13 3.62
CA VAL A 92 0.08 -3.66 4.17
C VAL A 92 -0.19 -3.97 5.63
N ILE A 93 0.01 -5.22 6.03
CA ILE A 93 -0.34 -5.71 7.36
C ILE A 93 0.93 -6.10 8.09
N ASP A 94 1.07 -5.60 9.33
CA ASP A 94 2.11 -6.00 10.24
C ASP A 94 1.52 -6.69 11.47
N PHE A 95 2.35 -7.46 12.16
CA PHE A 95 1.98 -8.20 13.36
C PHE A 95 2.80 -7.77 14.58
N GLY A 96 3.41 -6.58 14.47
CA GLY A 96 4.16 -5.97 15.55
C GLY A 96 3.29 -5.10 16.45
N ARG A 97 3.93 -4.22 17.20
CA ARG A 97 3.21 -3.25 18.03
C ARG A 97 2.49 -2.19 17.21
N GLY A 98 2.88 -2.06 15.94
CA GLY A 98 2.39 -0.99 15.11
C GLY A 98 3.03 0.35 15.46
N PHE A 99 2.42 1.40 14.96
CA PHE A 99 2.84 2.77 15.21
C PHE A 99 1.63 3.69 15.16
N ASP A 100 1.77 4.87 15.75
CA ASP A 100 0.74 5.90 15.67
C ASP A 100 1.11 6.86 14.53
N PRO A 101 0.35 6.89 13.42
CA PRO A 101 0.64 7.80 12.31
C PRO A 101 0.67 9.26 12.70
N SER A 102 -0.10 9.64 13.73
CA SER A 102 -0.13 11.03 14.21
C SER A 102 1.14 11.42 14.96
N SER A 103 1.93 10.42 15.44
CA SER A 103 3.19 10.68 16.12
C SER A 103 4.33 10.98 15.17
N ILE A 104 4.15 10.73 13.88
CA ILE A 104 5.15 11.01 12.86
C ILE A 104 4.94 12.44 12.39
N PRO A 105 5.92 13.35 12.60
CA PRO A 105 5.73 14.74 12.22
C PRO A 105 5.61 14.91 10.71
N GLU A 106 4.78 15.86 10.30
CA GLU A 106 4.72 16.24 8.90
C GLU A 106 6.03 16.92 8.49
N PRO A 107 6.53 16.60 7.28
CA PRO A 107 7.78 17.21 6.82
C PRO A 107 7.60 18.69 6.51
N ASP A 108 8.64 19.48 6.77
CA ASP A 108 8.72 20.84 6.28
C ASP A 108 9.08 20.78 4.80
N LEU A 109 8.14 21.16 3.93
CA LEU A 109 8.35 21.11 2.48
C LEU A 109 9.31 22.19 1.99
N LYS A 110 9.60 23.20 2.81
CA LYS A 110 10.60 24.24 2.48
C LYS A 110 12.02 23.78 2.76
N ASP A 111 12.18 22.86 3.69
CA ASP A 111 13.46 22.25 4.06
C ASP A 111 13.21 20.76 4.29
N PRO A 112 12.98 19.98 3.20
CA PRO A 112 12.61 18.58 3.33
C PRO A 112 13.75 17.77 3.94
N PRO A 113 13.43 16.90 4.94
CA PRO A 113 14.46 16.07 5.55
C PRO A 113 14.94 14.98 4.57
N GLU A 114 16.16 14.53 4.78
CA GLU A 114 16.65 13.31 4.12
C GLU A 114 15.93 12.11 4.69
N GLY A 115 14.87 11.65 4.04
CA GLY A 115 14.02 10.57 4.53
C GLY A 115 12.87 11.08 5.39
N GLY A 116 12.06 10.17 5.94
CA GLY A 116 10.90 10.53 6.76
C GLY A 116 9.71 11.07 5.99
N MET A 117 9.75 11.02 4.66
CA MET A 117 8.67 11.51 3.80
C MET A 117 7.61 10.45 3.48
N GLY A 118 7.84 9.20 3.89
CA GLY A 118 7.02 8.07 3.45
C GLY A 118 5.56 8.22 3.77
N LEU A 119 5.21 8.51 5.02
CA LEU A 119 3.82 8.65 5.43
C LEU A 119 3.13 9.84 4.73
N TYR A 120 3.86 10.93 4.56
CA TYR A 120 3.36 12.09 3.82
C TYR A 120 3.01 11.71 2.37
N LEU A 121 3.91 10.98 1.71
CA LEU A 121 3.68 10.51 0.34
C LEU A 121 2.49 9.56 0.26
N ILE A 122 2.36 8.62 1.20
CA ILE A 122 1.22 7.71 1.24
C ILE A 122 -0.09 8.48 1.31
N LYS A 123 -0.18 9.46 2.21
CA LYS A 123 -1.37 10.29 2.36
C LYS A 123 -1.66 11.14 1.12
N LYS A 124 -0.61 11.64 0.46
CA LYS A 124 -0.77 12.46 -0.75
C LYS A 124 -1.18 11.64 -1.96
N LEU A 125 -0.69 10.41 -2.08
CA LEU A 125 -0.94 9.57 -3.23
C LEU A 125 -2.24 8.79 -3.13
N SER A 126 -2.80 8.66 -1.93
CA SER A 126 -4.06 7.93 -1.71
C SER A 126 -5.24 8.88 -1.58
N ASP A 127 -6.41 8.43 -2.04
CA ASP A 127 -7.67 9.14 -1.84
C ASP A 127 -8.26 8.84 -0.47
N ARG A 128 -7.97 7.66 0.06
CA ARG A 128 -8.32 7.27 1.43
C ARG A 128 -7.14 6.54 2.05
N PHE A 129 -6.86 6.89 3.29
CA PHE A 129 -5.78 6.29 4.07
C PHE A 129 -6.25 6.03 5.49
N SER A 130 -5.92 4.85 6.01
CA SER A 130 -6.13 4.53 7.43
C SER A 130 -5.09 3.52 7.89
N TYR A 131 -4.82 3.55 9.18
CA TYR A 131 -3.97 2.56 9.85
C TYR A 131 -4.69 2.15 11.13
N PHE A 132 -5.00 0.87 11.28
CA PHE A 132 -5.84 0.39 12.37
C PHE A 132 -5.51 -1.06 12.70
N TYR A 133 -5.83 -1.47 13.94
CA TYR A 133 -5.75 -2.87 14.32
C TYR A 133 -6.99 -3.62 13.86
N SER A 134 -6.76 -4.75 13.20
CA SER A 134 -7.82 -5.65 12.74
C SER A 134 -7.84 -6.91 13.60
N HIS A 135 -8.97 -7.17 14.25
CA HIS A 135 -9.14 -8.40 15.04
C HIS A 135 -9.20 -9.64 14.14
N GLU A 136 -9.74 -9.52 12.95
CA GLU A 136 -9.81 -10.63 11.98
C GLU A 136 -8.42 -11.06 11.53
N GLU A 137 -7.55 -10.07 11.24
CA GLU A 137 -6.18 -10.34 10.78
C GLU A 137 -5.23 -10.59 11.93
N GLU A 138 -5.62 -10.23 13.14
CA GLU A 138 -4.75 -10.22 14.32
C GLU A 138 -3.48 -9.38 14.09
N GLY A 139 -3.66 -8.26 13.40
CA GLY A 139 -2.56 -7.39 13.04
C GLY A 139 -2.99 -5.97 12.72
N ASN A 140 -2.01 -5.12 12.50
CA ASN A 140 -2.23 -3.74 12.13
C ASN A 140 -2.30 -3.62 10.60
N VAL A 141 -3.32 -2.95 10.10
CA VAL A 141 -3.57 -2.80 8.67
C VAL A 141 -3.34 -1.35 8.26
N LEU A 142 -2.38 -1.13 7.38
CA LEU A 142 -2.27 0.12 6.64
C LEU A 142 -3.11 -0.05 5.38
N HIS A 143 -4.16 0.76 5.25
CA HIS A 143 -5.11 0.68 4.15
C HIS A 143 -5.03 1.96 3.33
N ALA A 144 -4.82 1.82 2.04
CA ALA A 144 -4.81 2.94 1.10
C ALA A 144 -5.67 2.60 -0.11
N GLU A 145 -6.50 3.53 -0.51
CA GLU A 145 -7.33 3.41 -1.69
C GLU A 145 -7.00 4.53 -2.66
N VAL A 146 -6.82 4.18 -3.93
CA VAL A 146 -6.51 5.12 -5.00
C VAL A 146 -7.57 5.00 -6.08
N VAL A 147 -8.27 6.10 -6.36
CA VAL A 147 -9.23 6.17 -7.45
C VAL A 147 -8.47 6.27 -8.77
N ILE A 148 -8.85 5.46 -9.74
CA ILE A 148 -8.27 5.51 -11.08
C ILE A 148 -8.82 6.72 -11.80
N PRO A 149 -8.00 7.75 -12.07
CA PRO A 149 -8.49 8.97 -12.70
C PRO A 149 -8.67 8.78 -14.20
N ASP A 150 -9.83 9.18 -14.71
CA ASP A 150 -10.15 9.05 -16.14
C ASP A 150 -9.09 9.67 -17.04
N ARG A 151 -8.64 10.87 -16.72
CA ARG A 151 -7.65 11.58 -17.54
C ARG A 151 -6.25 10.95 -17.54
N GLU A 152 -5.94 10.09 -16.59
CA GLU A 152 -4.64 9.40 -16.52
C GLU A 152 -4.71 8.00 -17.11
N CYS A 153 -5.90 7.45 -17.22
CA CYS A 153 -6.13 6.05 -17.59
C CYS A 153 -7.15 5.89 -18.73
N MET A 154 -7.51 6.97 -19.39
CA MET A 154 -8.33 6.87 -20.58
C MET A 154 -7.48 6.43 -21.78
N GLY A 155 -7.60 5.16 -22.10
CA GLY A 155 -7.21 4.72 -23.41
C GLY A 155 -8.30 5.12 -24.36
N GLY A 156 -8.06 6.15 -25.09
CA GLY A 156 -8.95 6.64 -26.11
C GLY A 156 -9.53 5.60 -27.04
#